data_82860d57a356c427031237c0bb2688b9
#
_entry.id   82860d57a356c427031237c0bb2688b9
#
_cell.length_a   1.000
_cell.length_b   1.000
_cell.length_c   1.000
_cell.angle_alpha   90.00
_cell.angle_beta   90.00
_cell.angle_gamma   90.00
#
_symmetry.space_group_name_H-M   'P 1'
#
loop_
_entity.id
_entity.type
_entity.pdbx_description
1 polymer ?
#
loop_
_entity_poly.entity_id
_entity_poly.type
_entity_poly.pdbx_seq_one_letter_code
_entity_poly.pdbx_strand_id
1 'polypeptide(L)'
;MATANKICSLGRRIYRFAASVSGVIGLLIILWGCTANDFNAGAIAWKTYSNSRYGFEFPYPSNWTALAAPANDDGIAFLSPQDNSVEIRGWASQQLANSIVTNQESVKKIKPNFQTAQGVSGVLVVEVDQRVGSMTLTLTQSQVKYYWQGRSKSQDFQDYYRLFYYIAQQYRIPKP
;
A
#
# COMPACT_ATOMS: atom_id res chain seq x y z
N MET A 1 18.37 -75.95 7.82
CA MET A 1 18.58 -74.64 8.41
C MET A 1 19.27 -73.73 7.39
N ALA A 2 18.57 -73.27 6.36
CA ALA A 2 19.12 -72.28 5.38
C ALA A 2 17.99 -71.67 4.49
N THR A 3 16.99 -71.04 5.07
CA THR A 3 15.94 -70.35 4.28
C THR A 3 15.43 -69.02 4.88
N ALA A 4 16.06 -68.53 5.98
CA ALA A 4 15.59 -67.29 6.65
C ALA A 4 16.32 -66.00 6.24
N ASN A 5 17.37 -66.04 5.40
CA ASN A 5 18.24 -64.86 5.15
C ASN A 5 18.06 -64.17 3.78
N LYS A 6 17.10 -64.63 2.95
CA LYS A 6 16.91 -64.04 1.60
C LYS A 6 15.76 -63.05 1.48
N ILE A 7 14.88 -62.94 2.50
CA ILE A 7 13.73 -62.06 2.46
C ILE A 7 14.07 -60.65 2.98
N CYS A 8 15.11 -60.52 3.80
CA CYS A 8 15.50 -59.25 4.41
C CYS A 8 16.27 -58.29 3.47
N SER A 9 16.80 -58.78 2.34
CA SER A 9 17.58 -57.95 1.42
C SER A 9 16.75 -57.25 0.32
N LEU A 10 15.51 -57.77 0.06
CA LEU A 10 14.65 -57.17 -0.96
C LEU A 10 13.89 -55.94 -0.44
N GLY A 11 13.59 -55.88 0.86
CA GLY A 11 12.87 -54.75 1.47
C GLY A 11 13.70 -53.46 1.55
N ARG A 12 15.04 -53.53 1.61
CA ARG A 12 15.91 -52.34 1.71
C ARG A 12 16.12 -51.61 0.39
N ARG A 13 15.93 -52.27 -0.75
CA ARG A 13 16.09 -51.61 -2.05
C ARG A 13 14.86 -50.82 -2.49
N ILE A 14 13.69 -51.20 -2.04
CA ILE A 14 12.42 -50.51 -2.40
C ILE A 14 12.27 -49.19 -1.69
N TYR A 15 12.71 -49.11 -0.40
CA TYR A 15 12.64 -47.84 0.36
C TYR A 15 13.61 -46.75 -0.08
N ARG A 16 14.73 -47.12 -0.75
CA ARG A 16 15.68 -46.13 -1.24
C ARG A 16 15.22 -45.42 -2.51
N PHE A 17 14.36 -46.03 -3.32
CA PHE A 17 13.79 -45.37 -4.52
C PHE A 17 12.58 -44.49 -4.18
N ALA A 18 11.80 -44.83 -3.15
CA ALA A 18 10.67 -44.00 -2.72
C ALA A 18 11.10 -42.67 -2.10
N ALA A 19 12.22 -42.65 -1.38
CA ALA A 19 12.72 -41.41 -0.73
C ALA A 19 13.27 -40.38 -1.74
N SER A 20 13.83 -40.85 -2.88
CA SER A 20 14.39 -39.93 -3.89
C SER A 20 13.31 -39.26 -4.76
N VAL A 21 12.19 -39.94 -5.02
CA VAL A 21 11.09 -39.40 -5.82
C VAL A 21 10.29 -38.37 -5.03
N SER A 22 10.09 -38.61 -3.73
CA SER A 22 9.41 -37.64 -2.85
C SER A 22 10.21 -36.32 -2.69
N GLY A 23 11.53 -36.39 -2.66
CA GLY A 23 12.39 -35.22 -2.55
C GLY A 23 12.36 -34.32 -3.78
N VAL A 24 12.26 -34.89 -4.97
CA VAL A 24 12.22 -34.14 -6.24
C VAL A 24 10.85 -33.47 -6.42
N ILE A 25 9.75 -34.15 -6.07
CA ILE A 25 8.40 -33.57 -6.14
C ILE A 25 8.25 -32.43 -5.11
N GLY A 26 8.79 -32.59 -3.90
CA GLY A 26 8.79 -31.55 -2.89
C GLY A 26 9.57 -30.29 -3.31
N LEU A 27 10.70 -30.46 -3.99
CA LEU A 27 11.51 -29.33 -4.48
C LEU A 27 10.85 -28.58 -5.65
N LEU A 28 10.10 -29.29 -6.49
CA LEU A 28 9.37 -28.66 -7.61
C LEU A 28 8.16 -27.82 -7.16
N ILE A 29 7.52 -28.17 -6.05
CA ILE A 29 6.39 -27.40 -5.52
C ILE A 29 6.86 -26.08 -4.91
N ILE A 30 8.07 -26.00 -4.38
CA ILE A 30 8.64 -24.76 -3.79
C ILE A 30 8.96 -23.70 -4.87
N LEU A 31 9.18 -24.11 -6.12
CA LEU A 31 9.50 -23.19 -7.22
C LEU A 31 8.28 -22.54 -7.89
N TRP A 32 7.05 -22.94 -7.53
CA TRP A 32 5.82 -22.33 -8.04
C TRP A 32 5.22 -21.29 -7.07
N GLY A 33 5.93 -20.93 -6.01
CA GLY A 33 5.50 -19.93 -5.05
C GLY A 33 6.09 -18.55 -5.37
N CYS A 34 5.20 -17.59 -5.56
CA CYS A 34 5.44 -16.15 -5.62
C CYS A 34 5.83 -15.58 -6.99
N THR A 35 4.86 -15.44 -7.89
CA THR A 35 4.84 -14.23 -8.70
C THR A 35 4.37 -13.08 -7.77
N ALA A 36 5.30 -12.54 -7.00
CA ALA A 36 5.09 -11.22 -6.42
C ALA A 36 4.92 -10.28 -7.63
N ASN A 37 3.75 -9.68 -7.79
CA ASN A 37 3.57 -8.56 -8.71
C ASN A 37 4.47 -7.45 -8.20
N ASP A 38 5.71 -7.40 -8.71
CA ASP A 38 6.66 -6.38 -8.33
C ASP A 38 6.16 -5.04 -8.87
N PHE A 39 5.69 -4.19 -7.96
CA PHE A 39 5.38 -2.80 -8.29
C PHE A 39 6.66 -2.15 -8.84
N ASN A 40 6.61 -1.78 -10.12
CA ASN A 40 7.68 -1.05 -10.78
C ASN A 40 7.21 0.36 -11.13
N ALA A 41 7.58 1.34 -10.32
CA ALA A 41 7.24 2.74 -10.56
C ALA A 41 7.77 3.25 -11.92
N GLY A 42 8.86 2.69 -12.42
CA GLY A 42 9.42 3.04 -13.74
C GLY A 42 8.60 2.54 -14.93
N ALA A 43 7.72 1.55 -14.73
CA ALA A 43 6.83 1.05 -15.77
C ALA A 43 5.52 1.86 -15.89
N ILE A 44 5.26 2.79 -14.96
CA ILE A 44 4.07 3.63 -14.93
C ILE A 44 4.42 5.00 -15.48
N ALA A 45 3.63 5.47 -16.45
CA ALA A 45 3.71 6.87 -16.87
C ALA A 45 3.03 7.76 -15.81
N TRP A 46 3.77 8.72 -15.27
CA TRP A 46 3.33 9.59 -14.18
C TRP A 46 2.99 10.99 -14.66
N LYS A 47 2.00 11.60 -14.02
CA LYS A 47 1.76 13.05 -14.03
C LYS A 47 1.80 13.54 -12.59
N THR A 48 2.03 14.84 -12.40
CA THR A 48 2.00 15.48 -11.08
C THR A 48 0.79 16.41 -11.01
N TYR A 49 0.00 16.27 -9.96
CA TYR A 49 -0.99 17.27 -9.59
C TYR A 49 -0.35 18.29 -8.65
N SER A 50 -0.66 19.57 -8.87
CA SER A 50 -0.28 20.67 -7.99
C SER A 50 -1.54 21.46 -7.63
N ASN A 51 -1.79 21.63 -6.34
CA ASN A 51 -2.93 22.41 -5.84
C ASN A 51 -2.57 23.90 -5.77
N SER A 52 -3.36 24.74 -6.44
CA SER A 52 -3.07 26.18 -6.54
C SER A 52 -3.26 26.92 -5.23
N ARG A 53 -4.18 26.47 -4.37
CA ARG A 53 -4.55 27.13 -3.12
C ARG A 53 -3.58 26.82 -1.97
N TYR A 54 -3.20 25.57 -1.81
CA TYR A 54 -2.39 25.10 -0.68
C TYR A 54 -0.96 24.67 -1.08
N GLY A 55 -0.64 24.65 -2.38
CA GLY A 55 0.68 24.37 -2.91
C GLY A 55 1.17 22.94 -2.70
N PHE A 56 0.31 21.98 -2.33
CA PHE A 56 0.72 20.59 -2.24
C PHE A 56 0.75 19.93 -3.61
N GLU A 57 1.59 18.90 -3.73
CA GLU A 57 1.79 18.16 -4.96
C GLU A 57 1.88 16.66 -4.69
N PHE A 58 1.41 15.86 -5.64
CA PHE A 58 1.64 14.42 -5.63
C PHE A 58 1.58 13.81 -7.04
N PRO A 59 2.35 12.74 -7.30
CA PRO A 59 2.27 12.02 -8.57
C PRO A 59 1.01 11.16 -8.64
N TYR A 60 0.49 11.00 -9.85
CA TYR A 60 -0.59 10.06 -10.14
C TYR A 60 -0.35 9.37 -11.49
N PRO A 61 -0.82 8.14 -11.71
CA PRO A 61 -0.71 7.47 -13.01
C PRO A 61 -1.40 8.28 -14.10
N SER A 62 -0.73 8.50 -15.23
CA SER A 62 -1.16 9.44 -16.27
C SER A 62 -2.49 9.07 -16.95
N ASN A 63 -2.89 7.79 -16.84
CA ASN A 63 -4.14 7.24 -17.37
C ASN A 63 -5.31 7.27 -16.35
N TRP A 64 -5.10 7.78 -15.13
CA TRP A 64 -6.18 7.91 -14.15
C TRP A 64 -7.02 9.14 -14.45
N THR A 65 -8.32 9.05 -14.18
CA THR A 65 -9.30 10.11 -14.47
C THR A 65 -9.49 11.00 -13.26
N ALA A 66 -9.26 12.30 -13.45
CA ALA A 66 -9.54 13.30 -12.42
C ALA A 66 -11.06 13.45 -12.25
N LEU A 67 -11.52 13.47 -10.99
CA LEU A 67 -12.89 13.89 -10.67
C LEU A 67 -12.98 15.42 -10.65
N ALA A 68 -14.20 15.93 -10.73
CA ALA A 68 -14.44 17.36 -10.59
C ALA A 68 -13.88 17.85 -9.23
N ALA A 69 -13.03 18.87 -9.29
CA ALA A 69 -12.51 19.48 -8.08
C ALA A 69 -13.67 20.16 -7.29
N PRO A 70 -13.62 20.13 -5.94
CA PRO A 70 -14.60 20.86 -5.14
C PRO A 70 -14.50 22.37 -5.39
N ALA A 71 -15.61 23.08 -5.26
CA ALA A 71 -15.69 24.52 -5.56
C ALA A 71 -14.73 25.40 -4.74
N ASN A 72 -14.26 24.91 -3.60
CA ASN A 72 -13.32 25.59 -2.71
C ASN A 72 -11.84 25.29 -3.05
N ASP A 73 -11.57 24.50 -4.09
CA ASP A 73 -10.22 24.10 -4.53
C ASP A 73 -9.33 23.51 -3.41
N ASP A 74 -9.95 22.86 -2.41
CA ASP A 74 -9.22 22.27 -1.29
C ASP A 74 -8.48 20.97 -1.66
N GLY A 75 -8.83 20.34 -2.80
CA GLY A 75 -8.24 19.08 -3.20
C GLY A 75 -8.75 18.51 -4.52
N ILE A 76 -8.33 17.29 -4.79
CA ILE A 76 -8.70 16.53 -6.00
C ILE A 76 -8.73 15.03 -5.71
N ALA A 77 -9.50 14.29 -6.49
CA ALA A 77 -9.45 12.83 -6.51
C ALA A 77 -9.26 12.32 -7.93
N PHE A 78 -8.61 11.15 -8.06
CA PHE A 78 -8.39 10.44 -9.31
C PHE A 78 -8.88 9.00 -9.16
N LEU A 79 -9.56 8.49 -10.18
CA LEU A 79 -10.03 7.12 -10.25
C LEU A 79 -9.16 6.29 -11.21
N SER A 80 -8.94 5.05 -10.84
CA SER A 80 -8.32 4.06 -11.71
C SER A 80 -9.24 3.73 -12.90
N PRO A 81 -8.71 3.64 -14.14
CA PRO A 81 -9.50 3.24 -15.29
C PRO A 81 -9.88 1.74 -15.28
N GLN A 82 -9.18 0.92 -14.50
CA GLN A 82 -9.45 -0.53 -14.40
C GLN A 82 -10.58 -0.84 -13.39
N ASP A 83 -10.65 -0.09 -12.30
CA ASP A 83 -11.67 -0.26 -11.25
C ASP A 83 -11.96 1.09 -10.58
N ASN A 84 -13.17 1.61 -10.77
CA ASN A 84 -13.63 2.87 -10.18
C ASN A 84 -13.71 2.84 -8.64
N SER A 85 -13.57 1.68 -8.01
CA SER A 85 -13.44 1.59 -6.54
C SER A 85 -12.04 1.95 -6.05
N VAL A 86 -11.05 1.99 -6.96
CA VAL A 86 -9.68 2.38 -6.65
C VAL A 86 -9.52 3.87 -6.89
N GLU A 87 -9.23 4.58 -5.82
CA GLU A 87 -9.14 6.04 -5.81
C GLU A 87 -7.90 6.51 -5.06
N ILE A 88 -7.31 7.59 -5.54
CA ILE A 88 -6.38 8.41 -4.75
C ILE A 88 -6.94 9.82 -4.66
N ARG A 89 -6.74 10.46 -3.50
CA ARG A 89 -7.12 11.86 -3.32
C ARG A 89 -6.10 12.60 -2.46
N GLY A 90 -5.93 13.89 -2.76
CA GLY A 90 -5.18 14.82 -1.91
C GLY A 90 -6.01 16.03 -1.60
N TRP A 91 -5.96 16.50 -0.35
CA TRP A 91 -6.63 17.73 0.07
C TRP A 91 -5.90 18.38 1.24
N ALA A 92 -6.24 19.65 1.49
CA ALA A 92 -5.71 20.37 2.63
C ALA A 92 -6.81 21.19 3.31
N SER A 93 -6.58 21.52 4.59
CA SER A 93 -7.47 22.38 5.37
C SER A 93 -6.69 23.24 6.36
N GLN A 94 -7.17 24.47 6.57
CA GLN A 94 -6.67 25.31 7.66
C GLN A 94 -7.25 24.84 8.99
N GLN A 95 -6.41 24.78 10.01
CA GLN A 95 -6.86 24.63 11.40
C GLN A 95 -7.28 26.00 11.91
N LEU A 96 -8.58 26.18 12.17
CA LEU A 96 -9.05 27.35 12.87
C LEU A 96 -8.50 27.32 14.31
N ALA A 97 -7.80 28.38 14.72
CA ALA A 97 -7.21 28.50 16.06
C ALA A 97 -8.24 28.37 17.22
N ASN A 98 -9.53 28.43 16.93
CA ASN A 98 -10.62 28.41 17.88
C ASN A 98 -11.46 27.13 17.93
N SER A 99 -11.05 26.04 17.27
CA SER A 99 -11.68 24.77 17.53
C SER A 99 -11.14 24.15 18.83
N ILE A 100 -11.31 24.87 19.95
CA ILE A 100 -11.43 24.26 21.26
C ILE A 100 -12.80 23.56 21.22
N VAL A 101 -12.84 22.45 20.53
CA VAL A 101 -13.94 21.50 20.64
C VAL A 101 -13.84 20.93 22.04
N THR A 102 -14.76 21.36 22.89
CA THR A 102 -15.18 20.74 24.14
C THR A 102 -15.72 19.34 23.88
N ASN A 103 -14.88 18.46 23.40
CA ASN A 103 -15.03 17.02 23.51
C ASN A 103 -13.65 16.47 23.82
N GLN A 104 -13.41 16.32 25.12
CA GLN A 104 -12.32 15.55 25.71
C GLN A 104 -12.51 14.05 25.42
N GLU A 105 -12.62 13.65 24.18
CA GLU A 105 -12.07 12.37 23.80
C GLU A 105 -10.59 12.62 23.62
N SER A 106 -9.80 12.00 24.45
CA SER A 106 -8.34 11.98 24.41
C SER A 106 -7.90 11.54 23.01
N VAL A 107 -7.76 12.50 22.09
CA VAL A 107 -7.14 12.26 20.79
C VAL A 107 -5.72 11.81 21.11
N LYS A 108 -5.54 10.50 21.14
CA LYS A 108 -4.24 9.87 21.34
C LYS A 108 -3.32 10.46 20.28
N LYS A 109 -2.44 11.37 20.71
CA LYS A 109 -1.54 12.10 19.80
C LYS A 109 -0.63 11.08 19.13
N ILE A 110 -0.98 10.63 17.94
CA ILE A 110 -0.21 9.64 17.20
C ILE A 110 1.11 10.30 16.85
N LYS A 111 2.21 9.68 17.28
CA LYS A 111 3.55 10.16 16.94
C LYS A 111 3.79 9.97 15.43
N PRO A 112 4.56 10.87 14.79
CA PRO A 112 4.96 10.67 13.41
C PRO A 112 5.63 9.32 13.23
N ASN A 113 5.17 8.56 12.21
CA ASN A 113 5.64 7.23 11.88
C ASN A 113 6.06 7.10 10.42
N PHE A 114 6.04 8.22 9.68
CA PHE A 114 6.32 8.26 8.26
C PHE A 114 7.09 9.52 7.90
N GLN A 115 7.93 9.42 6.87
CA GLN A 115 8.66 10.55 6.31
C GLN A 115 8.53 10.53 4.78
N THR A 116 8.14 11.67 4.19
CA THR A 116 8.10 11.82 2.73
C THR A 116 9.50 11.91 2.14
N ALA A 117 9.64 11.74 0.83
CA ALA A 117 10.91 11.94 0.12
C ALA A 117 11.45 13.39 0.24
N GLN A 118 10.57 14.36 0.55
CA GLN A 118 10.94 15.75 0.85
C GLN A 118 11.55 15.91 2.25
N GLY A 119 11.48 14.87 3.11
CA GLY A 119 11.94 14.91 4.49
C GLY A 119 10.89 15.39 5.50
N VAL A 120 9.64 15.58 5.09
CA VAL A 120 8.56 16.02 5.98
C VAL A 120 8.03 14.82 6.76
N SER A 121 8.01 14.95 8.09
CA SER A 121 7.46 13.92 8.98
C SER A 121 5.94 14.02 9.10
N GLY A 122 5.27 12.88 9.13
CA GLY A 122 3.82 12.80 9.24
C GLY A 122 3.33 11.50 9.84
N VAL A 123 2.02 11.31 9.79
CA VAL A 123 1.35 10.10 10.25
C VAL A 123 0.76 9.37 9.04
N LEU A 124 1.19 8.13 8.83
CA LEU A 124 0.60 7.22 7.86
C LEU A 124 -0.21 6.16 8.60
N VAL A 125 -1.48 6.06 8.26
CA VAL A 125 -2.41 5.07 8.81
C VAL A 125 -2.87 4.16 7.69
N VAL A 126 -2.85 2.85 7.93
CA VAL A 126 -3.41 1.84 7.04
C VAL A 126 -4.55 1.16 7.76
N GLU A 127 -5.72 1.16 7.15
CA GLU A 127 -6.93 0.54 7.68
C GLU A 127 -7.51 -0.40 6.62
N VAL A 128 -7.81 -1.62 7.04
CA VAL A 128 -8.46 -2.61 6.16
C VAL A 128 -9.64 -3.17 6.93
N ASP A 129 -10.84 -2.82 6.49
CA ASP A 129 -12.08 -3.38 7.01
C ASP A 129 -12.62 -4.47 6.07
N GLN A 130 -13.88 -4.90 6.25
CA GLN A 130 -14.49 -5.95 5.43
C GLN A 130 -14.73 -5.55 3.96
N ARG A 131 -14.80 -4.26 3.65
CA ARG A 131 -15.18 -3.75 2.33
C ARG A 131 -14.10 -2.91 1.67
N VAL A 132 -13.41 -2.10 2.46
CA VAL A 132 -12.47 -1.09 1.97
C VAL A 132 -11.13 -1.21 2.69
N GLY A 133 -10.05 -1.22 1.93
CA GLY A 133 -8.71 -0.96 2.42
C GLY A 133 -8.32 0.47 2.08
N SER A 134 -7.73 1.19 3.03
CA SER A 134 -7.26 2.55 2.84
C SER A 134 -5.89 2.81 3.46
N MET A 135 -5.17 3.72 2.86
CA MET A 135 -3.90 4.27 3.36
C MET A 135 -4.04 5.79 3.39
N THR A 136 -3.90 6.40 4.57
CA THR A 136 -4.06 7.84 4.76
C THR A 136 -2.80 8.45 5.34
N LEU A 137 -2.20 9.40 4.62
CA LEU A 137 -1.11 10.25 5.10
C LEU A 137 -1.67 11.57 5.61
N THR A 138 -1.20 12.00 6.79
CA THR A 138 -1.46 13.33 7.36
C THR A 138 -0.15 14.03 7.65
N LEU A 139 0.04 15.20 7.05
CA LEU A 139 1.16 16.11 7.36
C LEU A 139 0.60 17.38 7.97
N THR A 140 1.37 18.01 8.84
CA THR A 140 1.00 19.31 9.44
C THR A 140 2.17 20.26 9.31
N GLN A 141 1.90 21.44 8.76
CA GLN A 141 2.88 22.53 8.67
C GLN A 141 2.16 23.85 8.96
N SER A 142 2.68 24.59 9.94
CA SER A 142 2.04 25.81 10.43
C SER A 142 0.59 25.54 10.88
N GLN A 143 -0.38 26.21 10.29
CA GLN A 143 -1.81 26.03 10.60
C GLN A 143 -2.55 25.23 9.52
N VAL A 144 -1.83 24.54 8.64
CA VAL A 144 -2.42 23.75 7.57
C VAL A 144 -2.18 22.27 7.83
N LYS A 145 -3.24 21.49 7.69
CA LYS A 145 -3.17 20.04 7.59
C LYS A 145 -3.34 19.62 6.14
N TYR A 146 -2.41 18.79 5.71
CA TYR A 146 -2.37 18.19 4.39
C TYR A 146 -2.68 16.71 4.52
N TYR A 147 -3.50 16.21 3.62
CA TYR A 147 -3.95 14.84 3.61
C TYR A 147 -3.74 14.24 2.23
N TRP A 148 -3.35 12.99 2.22
CA TRP A 148 -3.42 12.15 1.04
C TRP A 148 -4.03 10.81 1.44
N GLN A 149 -4.87 10.23 0.57
CA GLN A 149 -5.49 8.94 0.79
C GLN A 149 -5.50 8.13 -0.50
N GLY A 150 -5.10 6.85 -0.41
CA GLY A 150 -5.37 5.83 -1.41
C GLY A 150 -6.36 4.80 -0.84
N ARG A 151 -7.35 4.38 -1.64
CA ARG A 151 -8.34 3.38 -1.24
C ARG A 151 -8.68 2.42 -2.36
N SER A 152 -9.08 1.20 -1.99
CA SER A 152 -9.60 0.16 -2.89
C SER A 152 -10.56 -0.75 -2.13
N LYS A 153 -11.14 -1.74 -2.80
CA LYS A 153 -11.77 -2.86 -2.08
C LYS A 153 -10.73 -3.57 -1.22
N SER A 154 -11.16 -4.12 -0.07
CA SER A 154 -10.26 -4.82 0.86
C SER A 154 -9.49 -5.96 0.21
N GLN A 155 -10.16 -6.74 -0.63
CA GLN A 155 -9.56 -7.88 -1.33
C GLN A 155 -8.44 -7.49 -2.28
N ASP A 156 -8.51 -6.27 -2.87
CA ASP A 156 -7.57 -5.77 -3.87
C ASP A 156 -6.51 -4.85 -3.25
N PHE A 157 -6.66 -4.50 -1.95
CA PHE A 157 -5.81 -3.50 -1.29
C PHE A 157 -4.33 -3.88 -1.28
N GLN A 158 -4.03 -5.17 -1.14
CA GLN A 158 -2.64 -5.66 -1.15
C GLN A 158 -1.94 -5.39 -2.49
N ASP A 159 -2.66 -5.47 -3.60
CA ASP A 159 -2.11 -5.20 -4.94
C ASP A 159 -1.80 -3.73 -5.14
N TYR A 160 -2.61 -2.84 -4.55
CA TYR A 160 -2.41 -1.39 -4.62
C TYR A 160 -1.54 -0.81 -3.52
N TYR A 161 -1.21 -1.58 -2.47
CA TYR A 161 -0.45 -1.09 -1.31
C TYR A 161 0.85 -0.39 -1.72
N ARG A 162 1.65 -1.01 -2.58
CA ARG A 162 2.95 -0.45 -3.01
C ARG A 162 2.78 0.82 -3.84
N LEU A 163 1.76 0.88 -4.70
CA LEU A 163 1.42 2.08 -5.46
C LEU A 163 1.05 3.23 -4.51
N PHE A 164 0.16 2.96 -3.56
CA PHE A 164 -0.28 3.96 -2.58
C PHE A 164 0.88 4.43 -1.70
N TYR A 165 1.71 3.51 -1.22
CA TYR A 165 2.88 3.86 -0.42
C TYR A 165 3.87 4.73 -1.21
N TYR A 166 4.13 4.40 -2.48
CA TYR A 166 4.98 5.20 -3.34
C TYR A 166 4.44 6.63 -3.51
N ILE A 167 3.15 6.79 -3.80
CA ILE A 167 2.55 8.12 -3.96
C ILE A 167 2.60 8.91 -2.65
N ALA A 168 2.27 8.29 -1.52
CA ALA A 168 2.37 8.91 -0.19
C ALA A 168 3.81 9.37 0.10
N GLN A 169 4.81 8.56 -0.27
CA GLN A 169 6.22 8.91 -0.10
C GLN A 169 6.64 10.10 -0.97
N GLN A 170 6.08 10.22 -2.18
CA GLN A 170 6.36 11.33 -3.11
C GLN A 170 5.50 12.57 -2.87
N TYR A 171 4.56 12.54 -1.90
CA TYR A 171 3.72 13.69 -1.56
C TYR A 171 4.58 14.84 -1.05
N ARG A 172 4.32 16.04 -1.55
CA ARG A 172 5.08 17.26 -1.24
C ARG A 172 4.15 18.34 -0.73
N ILE A 173 4.65 19.15 0.18
CA ILE A 173 4.01 20.37 0.66
C ILE A 173 4.97 21.56 0.46
N PRO A 174 4.46 22.80 0.46
CA PRO A 174 5.33 23.98 0.36
C PRO A 174 6.45 23.94 1.40
N LYS A 175 7.62 24.40 1.02
CA LYS A 175 8.71 24.59 2.00
C LYS A 175 8.34 25.73 2.93
N PRO A 176 8.68 25.65 4.23
CA PRO A 176 8.46 26.75 5.17
C PRO A 176 9.22 28.00 4.80
#